data_23c5fdaf835c8e3e44c3836022d2a8bd
#
_entry.id   23c5fdaf835c8e3e44c3836022d2a8bd
#
_cell.length_a   1.000
_cell.length_b   1.000
_cell.length_c   1.000
_cell.angle_alpha   90.00
_cell.angle_beta   90.00
_cell.angle_gamma   90.00
#
_symmetry.space_group_name_H-M   'P 1'
#
loop_
_entity.id
_entity.type
_entity.pdbx_description
1 polymer ?
#
loop_
_entity_poly.entity_id
_entity_poly.type
_entity_poly.pdbx_seq_one_letter_code
_entity_poly.pdbx_strand_id
1 'polypeptide(L)'
;MSLSQTVLRPWVRFCTDRRGAFAISFVMMSGFLLGMAAFGVEGSRYITERARLSDAMEQAALALTAEDNGEGASRNYTLSRDYFAAYMRHDTGVAQPVVKVFRGVSATNTNLTYVEYRVSGQTEQKSWFASSFFPSFDKEVSIGDNGAARKYRSNMDVIFVTDFSGSMNEGFSGGSTKLTELKRIVLQLSDELLSYNIDNKVGFVPFGWGGKDGEYCDFPFVTHGTMPSTVLALDNLALFESFIDINGTINAIPNKVNDIQIPLAAAGGSSNCLSGSNSHKVALTSNPSEINAIQSMTAKGDTLVSSGVLLGVPYLTSGKASRKVMVIVSDGTDNPETVQITPKLINAGMCDRIREVISTKDSVGKISFIGINYNPTFDWKRCVGDKNFFLPQNVQELEDDLRRAVFEEVGHNITKDA
;
A
#
# COMPACT_ATOMS: atom_id res chain seq x y z
N MET A 1 101.67 -27.65 -27.90
CA MET A 1 101.63 -27.00 -26.62
C MET A 1 100.62 -25.83 -26.71
N SER A 2 99.70 -25.95 -26.11
CA SER A 2 98.85 -25.78 -24.98
C SER A 2 97.65 -24.88 -25.37
N LEU A 3 96.73 -25.48 -26.14
CA LEU A 3 95.40 -24.87 -26.44
C LEU A 3 94.33 -25.21 -25.37
N SER A 4 94.62 -26.02 -24.40
CA SER A 4 93.66 -26.54 -23.43
C SER A 4 93.44 -25.61 -22.19
N GLN A 5 94.40 -24.71 -21.90
CA GLN A 5 94.20 -23.85 -20.68
C GLN A 5 93.42 -22.56 -20.92
N THR A 6 93.30 -22.15 -22.17
CA THR A 6 92.60 -20.87 -22.48
C THR A 6 91.09 -21.05 -22.51
N VAL A 7 90.56 -22.19 -22.77
CA VAL A 7 89.12 -22.48 -22.84
C VAL A 7 88.55 -22.91 -21.47
N LEU A 8 89.35 -23.54 -20.63
CA LEU A 8 88.90 -23.99 -19.32
C LEU A 8 88.78 -22.91 -18.25
N ARG A 9 89.57 -21.81 -18.35
CA ARG A 9 89.52 -20.73 -17.39
C ARG A 9 88.17 -19.94 -17.36
N PRO A 10 87.53 -19.61 -18.47
CA PRO A 10 86.23 -18.94 -18.41
C PRO A 10 85.12 -19.88 -17.90
N TRP A 11 85.19 -21.15 -18.21
CA TRP A 11 84.25 -22.17 -17.72
C TRP A 11 84.30 -22.36 -16.20
N VAL A 12 85.52 -22.50 -15.68
CA VAL A 12 85.76 -22.64 -14.24
C VAL A 12 85.35 -21.33 -13.50
N ARG A 13 85.64 -20.14 -14.07
CA ARG A 13 85.16 -18.90 -13.51
C ARG A 13 83.62 -18.80 -13.57
N PHE A 14 82.96 -19.24 -14.61
CA PHE A 14 81.54 -19.30 -14.73
C PHE A 14 80.90 -20.23 -13.72
N CYS A 15 81.45 -21.39 -13.49
CA CYS A 15 80.96 -22.33 -12.52
C CYS A 15 81.27 -21.96 -11.06
N THR A 16 82.32 -21.14 -10.82
CA THR A 16 82.65 -20.62 -9.47
C THR A 16 82.13 -19.21 -9.16
N ASP A 17 81.59 -18.54 -10.15
CA ASP A 17 81.03 -17.19 -9.94
C ASP A 17 79.66 -17.29 -9.27
N ARG A 18 79.60 -16.89 -8.00
CA ARG A 18 78.37 -16.91 -7.19
C ARG A 18 77.45 -15.73 -7.51
N ARG A 19 77.80 -14.77 -8.38
CA ARG A 19 76.98 -13.65 -8.78
C ARG A 19 75.71 -14.10 -9.54
N GLY A 20 75.81 -15.22 -10.27
CA GLY A 20 74.67 -15.83 -10.95
C GLY A 20 73.64 -16.44 -10.00
N ALA A 21 73.99 -16.85 -8.79
CA ALA A 21 73.07 -17.41 -7.81
C ALA A 21 72.06 -16.39 -7.33
N PHE A 22 72.44 -15.10 -7.23
CA PHE A 22 71.53 -14.01 -6.87
C PHE A 22 70.52 -13.77 -7.97
N ALA A 23 70.90 -13.84 -9.23
CA ALA A 23 70.01 -13.66 -10.37
C ALA A 23 68.95 -14.80 -10.44
N ILE A 24 69.31 -16.02 -10.19
CA ILE A 24 68.41 -17.17 -10.17
C ILE A 24 67.45 -17.05 -8.99
N SER A 25 67.96 -16.71 -7.81
CA SER A 25 67.14 -16.50 -6.62
C SER A 25 66.14 -15.31 -6.83
N PHE A 26 66.59 -14.24 -7.47
CA PHE A 26 65.74 -13.09 -7.80
C PHE A 26 64.64 -13.47 -8.79
N VAL A 27 64.95 -14.23 -9.85
CA VAL A 27 63.95 -14.69 -10.83
C VAL A 27 62.91 -15.61 -10.17
N MET A 28 63.35 -16.54 -9.33
CA MET A 28 62.40 -17.41 -8.60
C MET A 28 61.53 -16.62 -7.62
N MET A 29 62.14 -15.69 -6.90
CA MET A 29 61.41 -14.85 -5.93
C MET A 29 60.46 -13.85 -6.59
N SER A 30 60.86 -13.26 -7.73
CA SER A 30 60.01 -12.37 -8.49
C SER A 30 58.79 -13.08 -9.09
N GLY A 31 58.96 -14.32 -9.58
CA GLY A 31 57.86 -15.15 -10.06
C GLY A 31 56.81 -15.42 -8.96
N PHE A 32 57.28 -15.76 -7.77
CA PHE A 32 56.43 -15.98 -6.62
C PHE A 32 55.68 -14.68 -6.19
N LEU A 33 56.41 -13.56 -6.13
CA LEU A 33 55.81 -12.27 -5.78
C LEU A 33 54.77 -11.80 -6.81
N LEU A 34 55.04 -11.97 -8.10
CA LEU A 34 54.09 -11.69 -9.17
C LEU A 34 52.83 -12.59 -9.08
N GLY A 35 53.02 -13.89 -8.79
CA GLY A 35 51.94 -14.83 -8.56
C GLY A 35 51.07 -14.42 -7.38
N MET A 36 51.66 -14.01 -6.26
CA MET A 36 50.90 -13.50 -5.10
C MET A 36 50.17 -12.19 -5.42
N ALA A 37 50.80 -11.29 -6.17
CA ALA A 37 50.15 -10.05 -6.57
C ALA A 37 48.96 -10.32 -7.52
N ALA A 38 49.11 -11.20 -8.50
CA ALA A 38 48.03 -11.60 -9.39
C ALA A 38 46.88 -12.27 -8.63
N PHE A 39 47.18 -13.16 -7.70
CA PHE A 39 46.18 -13.78 -6.82
C PHE A 39 45.44 -12.76 -5.95
N GLY A 40 46.16 -11.77 -5.39
CA GLY A 40 45.57 -10.70 -4.59
C GLY A 40 44.62 -9.80 -5.40
N VAL A 41 45.06 -9.43 -6.62
CA VAL A 41 44.19 -8.60 -7.53
C VAL A 41 42.95 -9.37 -7.93
N GLU A 42 43.09 -10.64 -8.30
CA GLU A 42 41.94 -11.47 -8.72
C GLU A 42 41.00 -11.76 -7.56
N GLY A 43 41.54 -12.06 -6.37
CA GLY A 43 40.73 -12.23 -5.16
C GLY A 43 39.93 -10.98 -4.79
N SER A 44 40.55 -9.81 -4.89
CA SER A 44 39.89 -8.53 -4.68
C SER A 44 38.72 -8.30 -5.69
N ARG A 45 38.95 -8.69 -6.95
CA ARG A 45 37.91 -8.66 -7.98
C ARG A 45 36.72 -9.52 -7.61
N TYR A 46 36.97 -10.79 -7.23
CA TYR A 46 35.87 -11.70 -6.86
C TYR A 46 35.08 -11.23 -5.63
N ILE A 47 35.74 -10.62 -4.65
CA ILE A 47 35.06 -10.00 -3.51
C ILE A 47 34.18 -8.86 -4.00
N THR A 48 34.64 -8.01 -4.92
CA THR A 48 33.87 -6.91 -5.50
C THR A 48 32.69 -7.42 -6.31
N GLU A 49 32.87 -8.44 -7.14
CA GLU A 49 31.78 -9.05 -7.92
C GLU A 49 30.75 -9.72 -7.00
N ARG A 50 31.17 -10.34 -5.90
CA ARG A 50 30.25 -10.88 -4.90
C ARG A 50 29.42 -9.79 -4.23
N ALA A 51 30.05 -8.67 -3.87
CA ALA A 51 29.32 -7.53 -3.30
C ALA A 51 28.27 -6.98 -4.29
N ARG A 52 28.62 -6.83 -5.57
CA ARG A 52 27.67 -6.41 -6.62
C ARG A 52 26.51 -7.40 -6.79
N LEU A 53 26.80 -8.71 -6.72
CA LEU A 53 25.79 -9.74 -6.79
C LEU A 53 24.84 -9.66 -5.59
N SER A 54 25.37 -9.44 -4.39
CA SER A 54 24.58 -9.23 -3.17
C SER A 54 23.65 -8.03 -3.33
N ASP A 55 24.18 -6.89 -3.78
CA ASP A 55 23.40 -5.68 -4.03
C ASP A 55 22.28 -5.92 -5.06
N ALA A 56 22.60 -6.63 -6.15
CA ALA A 56 21.61 -6.97 -7.18
C ALA A 56 20.45 -7.78 -6.63
N MET A 57 20.73 -8.77 -5.78
CA MET A 57 19.73 -9.65 -5.18
C MET A 57 18.90 -8.93 -4.12
N GLU A 58 19.51 -8.09 -3.31
CA GLU A 58 18.78 -7.26 -2.34
C GLU A 58 17.85 -6.29 -3.03
N GLN A 59 18.31 -5.61 -4.08
CA GLN A 59 17.45 -4.69 -4.86
C GLN A 59 16.32 -5.44 -5.60
N ALA A 60 16.62 -6.61 -6.17
CA ALA A 60 15.59 -7.46 -6.78
C ALA A 60 14.56 -7.91 -5.74
N ALA A 61 15.00 -8.35 -4.57
CA ALA A 61 14.11 -8.76 -3.49
C ALA A 61 13.22 -7.60 -3.00
N LEU A 62 13.76 -6.39 -2.86
CA LEU A 62 13.01 -5.19 -2.52
C LEU A 62 11.94 -4.87 -3.57
N ALA A 63 12.32 -4.88 -4.86
CA ALA A 63 11.40 -4.62 -5.95
C ALA A 63 10.27 -5.67 -6.04
N LEU A 64 10.61 -6.95 -5.90
CA LEU A 64 9.64 -8.04 -5.85
C LEU A 64 8.68 -7.93 -4.67
N THR A 65 9.21 -7.54 -3.51
CA THR A 65 8.40 -7.32 -2.30
C THR A 65 7.44 -6.15 -2.47
N ALA A 66 7.85 -5.13 -3.22
CA ALA A 66 6.99 -3.98 -3.53
C ALA A 66 5.85 -4.37 -4.49
N GLU A 67 6.16 -5.12 -5.58
CA GLU A 67 5.17 -5.59 -6.55
C GLU A 67 4.24 -6.68 -5.98
N ASP A 68 4.76 -7.58 -5.15
CA ASP A 68 4.06 -8.73 -4.53
C ASP A 68 3.20 -9.55 -5.50
N ASN A 69 3.78 -10.00 -6.60
CA ASN A 69 3.11 -10.76 -7.65
C ASN A 69 2.73 -12.21 -7.26
N GLY A 70 3.11 -12.67 -6.06
CA GLY A 70 2.90 -14.03 -5.59
C GLY A 70 3.97 -15.02 -6.03
N GLU A 71 3.90 -16.25 -5.51
CA GLU A 71 4.84 -17.31 -5.83
C GLU A 71 4.64 -17.83 -7.26
N GLY A 72 5.76 -18.07 -7.97
CA GLY A 72 5.72 -18.64 -9.32
C GLY A 72 5.34 -17.67 -10.45
N ALA A 73 5.07 -16.41 -10.17
CA ALA A 73 4.77 -15.43 -11.20
C ALA A 73 5.97 -15.22 -12.14
N SER A 74 5.74 -15.25 -13.46
CA SER A 74 6.78 -15.05 -14.48
C SER A 74 7.48 -13.69 -14.35
N ARG A 75 6.76 -12.68 -13.88
CA ARG A 75 7.26 -11.34 -13.62
C ARG A 75 8.38 -11.33 -12.59
N ASN A 76 8.28 -12.17 -11.55
CA ASN A 76 9.32 -12.27 -10.51
C ASN A 76 10.65 -12.68 -11.11
N TYR A 77 10.61 -13.64 -12.02
CA TYR A 77 11.79 -14.11 -12.72
C TYR A 77 12.40 -13.04 -13.63
N THR A 78 11.56 -12.41 -14.45
CA THR A 78 12.00 -11.36 -15.38
C THR A 78 12.65 -10.20 -14.64
N LEU A 79 11.99 -9.70 -13.58
CA LEU A 79 12.49 -8.59 -12.80
C LEU A 79 13.82 -8.92 -12.11
N SER A 80 13.94 -10.10 -11.50
CA SER A 80 15.20 -10.54 -10.87
C SER A 80 16.33 -10.61 -11.89
N ARG A 81 16.08 -11.19 -13.06
CA ARG A 81 17.06 -11.27 -14.15
C ARG A 81 17.51 -9.88 -14.63
N ASP A 82 16.61 -8.94 -14.74
CA ASP A 82 16.92 -7.58 -15.18
C ASP A 82 17.83 -6.86 -14.18
N TYR A 83 17.62 -7.04 -12.86
CA TYR A 83 18.54 -6.55 -11.84
C TYR A 83 19.90 -7.22 -11.94
N PHE A 84 19.98 -8.53 -12.11
CA PHE A 84 21.25 -9.22 -12.32
C PHE A 84 22.00 -8.67 -13.52
N ALA A 85 21.33 -8.53 -14.67
CA ALA A 85 21.94 -8.00 -15.89
C ALA A 85 22.46 -6.57 -15.72
N ALA A 86 21.78 -5.75 -14.91
CA ALA A 86 22.20 -4.38 -14.65
C ALA A 86 23.46 -4.28 -13.78
N TYR A 87 23.61 -5.18 -12.80
CA TYR A 87 24.72 -5.14 -11.84
C TYR A 87 25.91 -5.99 -12.27
N MET A 88 25.68 -7.14 -12.92
CA MET A 88 26.71 -8.11 -13.32
C MET A 88 27.09 -7.95 -14.78
N ARG A 89 27.94 -6.96 -15.09
CA ARG A 89 28.32 -6.61 -16.47
C ARG A 89 29.39 -7.52 -17.11
N HIS A 90 30.08 -8.31 -16.32
CA HIS A 90 31.27 -9.08 -16.76
C HIS A 90 31.14 -10.59 -16.53
N ASP A 91 29.91 -11.07 -16.30
CA ASP A 91 29.70 -12.50 -16.16
C ASP A 91 29.69 -13.21 -17.55
N THR A 92 30.00 -14.48 -17.54
CA THR A 92 30.01 -15.36 -18.73
C THR A 92 28.76 -16.24 -18.81
N GLY A 93 28.00 -16.30 -17.73
CA GLY A 93 26.76 -17.03 -17.61
C GLY A 93 26.03 -16.66 -16.33
N VAL A 94 24.85 -16.08 -16.42
CA VAL A 94 23.96 -15.88 -15.28
C VAL A 94 23.15 -17.15 -15.09
N ALA A 95 23.41 -17.90 -14.03
CA ALA A 95 22.47 -18.93 -13.62
C ALA A 95 21.11 -18.25 -13.30
N GLN A 96 20.06 -18.92 -13.72
CA GLN A 96 18.69 -18.37 -13.53
C GLN A 96 18.45 -18.04 -12.05
N PRO A 97 18.02 -16.80 -11.72
CA PRO A 97 17.72 -16.46 -10.34
C PRO A 97 16.57 -17.32 -9.82
N VAL A 98 16.71 -17.82 -8.59
CA VAL A 98 15.68 -18.57 -7.90
C VAL A 98 14.96 -17.61 -6.95
N VAL A 99 13.65 -17.47 -7.12
CA VAL A 99 12.79 -16.65 -6.26
C VAL A 99 11.90 -17.55 -5.43
N LYS A 100 11.96 -17.38 -4.10
CA LYS A 100 11.07 -18.04 -3.13
C LYS A 100 10.28 -17.01 -2.38
N VAL A 101 8.99 -17.28 -2.19
CA VAL A 101 8.07 -16.40 -1.46
C VAL A 101 7.64 -17.06 -0.16
N PHE A 102 7.81 -16.36 0.94
CA PHE A 102 7.39 -16.81 2.26
C PHE A 102 6.32 -15.86 2.79
N ARG A 103 5.29 -16.42 3.37
CA ARG A 103 4.22 -15.67 4.03
C ARG A 103 4.10 -16.14 5.47
N GLY A 104 3.88 -15.22 6.39
CA GLY A 104 3.76 -15.56 7.81
C GLY A 104 3.20 -14.43 8.63
N VAL A 105 3.11 -14.68 9.92
CA VAL A 105 2.68 -13.71 10.93
C VAL A 105 3.91 -13.24 11.71
N SER A 106 3.96 -11.97 12.08
CA SER A 106 5.04 -11.41 12.88
C SER A 106 5.10 -12.10 14.25
N ALA A 107 6.32 -12.45 14.68
CA ALA A 107 6.52 -13.06 16.00
C ALA A 107 6.23 -12.07 17.15
N THR A 108 6.32 -10.77 16.89
CA THR A 108 6.14 -9.71 17.88
C THR A 108 4.73 -9.14 17.90
N ASN A 109 4.00 -9.25 16.80
CA ASN A 109 2.62 -8.76 16.69
C ASN A 109 1.81 -9.65 15.74
N THR A 110 0.89 -10.43 16.30
CA THR A 110 0.06 -11.37 15.55
C THR A 110 -0.91 -10.71 14.56
N ASN A 111 -1.14 -9.41 14.67
CA ASN A 111 -1.95 -8.63 13.71
C ASN A 111 -1.16 -8.17 12.48
N LEU A 112 0.16 -8.39 12.48
CA LEU A 112 1.03 -8.07 11.35
C LEU A 112 1.39 -9.36 10.61
N THR A 113 0.92 -9.49 9.39
CA THR A 113 1.39 -10.51 8.46
C THR A 113 2.54 -9.96 7.64
N TYR A 114 3.35 -10.85 7.11
CA TYR A 114 4.43 -10.43 6.21
C TYR A 114 4.48 -11.30 4.95
N VAL A 115 4.96 -10.70 3.90
CA VAL A 115 5.48 -11.39 2.72
C VAL A 115 6.98 -11.13 2.63
N GLU A 116 7.73 -12.18 2.37
CA GLU A 116 9.20 -12.13 2.22
C GLU A 116 9.58 -12.77 0.90
N TYR A 117 10.29 -12.03 0.08
CA TYR A 117 10.88 -12.51 -1.15
C TYR A 117 12.36 -12.78 -0.92
N ARG A 118 12.79 -14.00 -1.19
CA ARG A 118 14.20 -14.40 -1.19
C ARG A 118 14.63 -14.66 -2.61
N VAL A 119 15.67 -13.96 -3.02
CA VAL A 119 16.28 -14.11 -4.33
C VAL A 119 17.67 -14.70 -4.15
N SER A 120 17.99 -15.76 -4.86
CA SER A 120 19.33 -16.34 -4.89
C SER A 120 19.79 -16.56 -6.32
N GLY A 121 21.08 -16.44 -6.56
CA GLY A 121 21.64 -16.66 -7.88
C GLY A 121 23.14 -16.90 -7.83
N GLN A 122 23.66 -17.37 -8.95
CA GLN A 122 25.07 -17.61 -9.16
C GLN A 122 25.50 -17.00 -10.50
N THR A 123 26.73 -16.52 -10.54
CA THR A 123 27.37 -16.03 -11.74
C THR A 123 28.69 -16.74 -11.94
N GLU A 124 29.12 -16.95 -13.18
CA GLU A 124 30.38 -17.53 -13.54
C GLU A 124 31.34 -16.45 -14.04
N GLN A 125 32.54 -16.41 -13.47
CA GLN A 125 33.56 -15.41 -13.77
C GLN A 125 34.81 -16.10 -14.30
N LYS A 126 35.32 -15.68 -15.48
CA LYS A 126 36.59 -16.13 -15.98
C LYS A 126 37.74 -15.54 -15.19
N SER A 127 38.68 -16.39 -14.78
CA SER A 127 39.96 -15.97 -14.19
C SER A 127 40.81 -15.23 -15.21
N TRP A 128 41.37 -14.08 -14.81
CA TRP A 128 42.35 -13.34 -15.62
C TRP A 128 43.74 -13.92 -15.59
N PHE A 129 44.10 -14.53 -14.46
CA PHE A 129 45.43 -15.04 -14.17
C PHE A 129 45.45 -16.54 -13.84
N ALA A 130 44.59 -17.33 -14.49
CA ALA A 130 44.63 -18.79 -14.29
C ALA A 130 45.98 -19.35 -14.71
N SER A 131 46.71 -20.03 -13.81
CA SER A 131 48.01 -20.57 -14.02
C SER A 131 48.13 -21.98 -13.43
N SER A 132 48.87 -22.85 -14.13
CA SER A 132 49.25 -24.16 -13.58
C SER A 132 50.57 -24.12 -12.81
N PHE A 133 51.33 -23.01 -12.85
CA PHE A 133 52.65 -22.86 -12.23
C PHE A 133 52.63 -22.07 -10.93
N PHE A 134 51.69 -21.15 -10.77
CA PHE A 134 51.56 -20.28 -9.60
C PHE A 134 50.23 -20.50 -8.92
N PRO A 135 50.13 -20.20 -7.61
CA PRO A 135 48.84 -20.16 -6.94
C PRO A 135 47.90 -19.25 -7.70
N SER A 136 46.77 -19.78 -8.16
CA SER A 136 45.76 -19.06 -8.92
C SER A 136 44.38 -19.66 -8.65
N PHE A 137 43.34 -18.95 -9.02
CA PHE A 137 41.98 -19.49 -9.06
C PHE A 137 41.82 -20.44 -10.27
N ASP A 138 40.75 -21.23 -10.24
CA ASP A 138 40.36 -22.05 -11.38
C ASP A 138 40.04 -21.17 -12.59
N LYS A 139 40.01 -21.75 -13.79
CA LYS A 139 39.74 -21.01 -15.04
C LYS A 139 38.41 -20.29 -15.00
N GLU A 140 37.41 -20.86 -14.31
CA GLU A 140 36.10 -20.32 -14.08
C GLU A 140 35.78 -20.46 -12.57
N VAL A 141 35.31 -19.36 -11.98
CA VAL A 141 34.94 -19.29 -10.56
C VAL A 141 33.49 -18.94 -10.46
N SER A 142 32.74 -19.80 -9.79
CA SER A 142 31.32 -19.55 -9.49
C SER A 142 31.20 -18.68 -8.23
N ILE A 143 30.45 -17.58 -8.35
CA ILE A 143 30.16 -16.68 -7.25
C ILE A 143 28.66 -16.74 -7.00
N GLY A 144 28.24 -17.16 -5.82
CA GLY A 144 26.86 -17.21 -5.39
C GLY A 144 26.58 -16.30 -4.19
N ASP A 145 25.38 -15.77 -4.12
CA ASP A 145 24.89 -15.07 -2.95
C ASP A 145 23.34 -15.11 -2.90
N ASN A 146 22.75 -14.48 -1.88
CA ASN A 146 21.31 -14.37 -1.73
C ASN A 146 20.94 -13.00 -1.13
N GLY A 147 19.75 -12.50 -1.49
CA GLY A 147 19.15 -11.33 -0.91
C GLY A 147 17.72 -11.64 -0.45
N ALA A 148 17.26 -10.96 0.57
CA ALA A 148 15.92 -11.10 1.06
C ALA A 148 15.35 -9.74 1.44
N ALA A 149 14.06 -9.54 1.12
CA ALA A 149 13.32 -8.39 1.58
C ALA A 149 11.98 -8.83 2.14
N ARG A 150 11.53 -8.15 3.18
CA ARG A 150 10.27 -8.45 3.86
C ARG A 150 9.42 -7.19 3.94
N LYS A 151 8.16 -7.34 3.56
CA LYS A 151 7.13 -6.31 3.72
C LYS A 151 6.10 -6.80 4.73
N TYR A 152 5.91 -6.02 5.77
CA TYR A 152 4.82 -6.27 6.70
C TYR A 152 3.55 -5.65 6.15
N ARG A 153 2.45 -6.41 6.23
CA ARG A 153 1.11 -5.96 5.91
C ARG A 153 0.27 -6.03 7.18
N SER A 154 -0.31 -4.92 7.53
CA SER A 154 -1.34 -4.88 8.53
C SER A 154 -2.69 -5.17 7.88
N ASN A 155 -3.54 -5.91 8.57
CA ASN A 155 -4.93 -6.06 8.18
C ASN A 155 -5.64 -4.70 8.20
N MET A 156 -6.65 -4.57 7.36
CA MET A 156 -7.36 -3.32 7.15
C MET A 156 -8.87 -3.52 7.16
N ASP A 157 -9.56 -2.66 7.91
CA ASP A 157 -10.99 -2.49 7.83
C ASP A 157 -11.29 -1.19 7.09
N VAL A 158 -11.96 -1.30 5.95
CA VAL A 158 -12.32 -0.15 5.11
C VAL A 158 -13.83 0.02 5.10
N ILE A 159 -14.32 1.22 5.39
CA ILE A 159 -15.72 1.58 5.22
C ILE A 159 -15.84 2.66 4.14
N PHE A 160 -16.60 2.36 3.10
CA PHE A 160 -16.97 3.34 2.10
C PHE A 160 -18.30 3.98 2.50
N VAL A 161 -18.25 5.27 2.79
CA VAL A 161 -19.41 6.09 3.08
C VAL A 161 -19.72 6.89 1.82
N THR A 162 -20.76 6.51 1.08
CA THR A 162 -20.93 6.95 -0.29
C THR A 162 -22.27 7.62 -0.52
N ASP A 163 -22.20 8.73 -1.21
CA ASP A 163 -23.36 9.48 -1.66
C ASP A 163 -24.17 8.67 -2.68
N PHE A 164 -25.44 8.50 -2.39
CA PHE A 164 -26.43 7.87 -3.24
C PHE A 164 -27.59 8.84 -3.53
N SER A 165 -27.33 10.14 -3.51
CA SER A 165 -28.26 11.18 -3.93
C SER A 165 -28.53 11.14 -5.44
N GLY A 166 -29.56 11.86 -5.88
CA GLY A 166 -29.98 11.85 -7.28
C GLY A 166 -28.93 12.35 -8.25
N SER A 167 -28.07 13.29 -7.86
CA SER A 167 -26.95 13.85 -8.65
C SER A 167 -25.88 12.81 -9.03
N MET A 168 -25.75 11.74 -8.27
CA MET A 168 -24.86 10.64 -8.60
C MET A 168 -25.25 9.86 -9.86
N ASN A 169 -26.48 10.04 -10.36
CA ASN A 169 -26.90 9.50 -11.65
C ASN A 169 -26.46 10.34 -12.87
N GLU A 170 -25.88 11.51 -12.65
CA GLU A 170 -25.35 12.34 -13.73
C GLU A 170 -24.13 11.72 -14.40
N GLY A 171 -23.91 12.10 -15.66
CA GLY A 171 -22.77 11.64 -16.45
C GLY A 171 -21.43 12.07 -15.85
N PHE A 172 -20.42 11.21 -15.97
CA PHE A 172 -19.07 11.48 -15.49
C PHE A 172 -18.05 11.36 -16.62
N SER A 173 -17.11 12.30 -16.69
CA SER A 173 -16.13 12.37 -17.76
C SER A 173 -15.25 11.11 -17.83
N GLY A 174 -15.18 10.54 -19.02
CA GLY A 174 -14.39 9.31 -19.27
C GLY A 174 -15.11 8.01 -18.91
N GLY A 175 -16.40 8.06 -18.52
CA GLY A 175 -17.17 6.88 -18.12
C GLY A 175 -18.67 7.04 -18.34
N SER A 176 -19.44 6.31 -17.51
CA SER A 176 -20.89 6.31 -17.52
C SER A 176 -21.43 7.39 -16.56
N THR A 177 -22.16 6.99 -15.50
CA THR A 177 -22.60 7.90 -14.44
C THR A 177 -21.61 7.87 -13.26
N LYS A 178 -21.58 8.93 -12.46
CA LYS A 178 -20.76 8.98 -11.22
C LYS A 178 -20.97 7.73 -10.37
N LEU A 179 -22.21 7.34 -10.14
CA LEU A 179 -22.56 6.16 -9.36
C LEU A 179 -22.08 4.85 -9.97
N THR A 180 -22.23 4.69 -11.28
CA THR A 180 -21.82 3.47 -11.98
C THR A 180 -20.30 3.27 -11.86
N GLU A 181 -19.53 4.33 -12.09
CA GLU A 181 -18.08 4.26 -11.99
C GLU A 181 -17.62 4.07 -10.53
N LEU A 182 -18.23 4.77 -9.59
CA LEU A 182 -17.97 4.59 -8.16
C LEU A 182 -18.17 3.12 -7.74
N LYS A 183 -19.32 2.52 -8.08
CA LYS A 183 -19.58 1.11 -7.75
C LYS A 183 -18.57 0.16 -8.38
N ARG A 184 -18.23 0.37 -9.65
CA ARG A 184 -17.22 -0.43 -10.35
C ARG A 184 -15.87 -0.38 -9.63
N ILE A 185 -15.39 0.82 -9.30
CA ILE A 185 -14.08 1.02 -8.68
C ILE A 185 -14.07 0.47 -7.24
N VAL A 186 -15.12 0.72 -6.46
CA VAL A 186 -15.24 0.18 -5.08
C VAL A 186 -15.21 -1.35 -5.08
N LEU A 187 -15.90 -1.99 -6.01
CA LEU A 187 -15.88 -3.46 -6.14
C LEU A 187 -14.48 -3.95 -6.52
N GLN A 188 -13.84 -3.33 -7.50
CA GLN A 188 -12.48 -3.67 -7.91
C GLN A 188 -11.47 -3.54 -6.77
N LEU A 189 -11.53 -2.45 -6.00
CA LEU A 189 -10.67 -2.25 -4.84
C LEU A 189 -10.98 -3.23 -3.70
N SER A 190 -12.25 -3.58 -3.52
CA SER A 190 -12.66 -4.57 -2.53
C SER A 190 -12.14 -5.96 -2.89
N ASP A 191 -12.25 -6.37 -4.14
CA ASP A 191 -11.71 -7.63 -4.63
C ASP A 191 -10.19 -7.68 -4.46
N GLU A 192 -9.49 -6.58 -4.75
CA GLU A 192 -8.05 -6.47 -4.54
C GLU A 192 -7.70 -6.61 -3.05
N LEU A 193 -8.39 -5.88 -2.16
CA LEU A 193 -8.18 -5.97 -0.71
C LEU A 193 -8.40 -7.38 -0.17
N LEU A 194 -9.44 -8.04 -0.63
CA LEU A 194 -9.80 -9.39 -0.17
C LEU A 194 -8.95 -10.48 -0.81
N SER A 195 -8.30 -10.21 -1.94
CA SER A 195 -7.35 -11.14 -2.57
C SER A 195 -6.08 -11.34 -1.74
N TYR A 196 -5.73 -10.39 -0.88
CA TYR A 196 -4.63 -10.55 0.05
C TYR A 196 -4.99 -11.58 1.12
N ASN A 197 -4.11 -12.52 1.40
CA ASN A 197 -4.33 -13.56 2.40
C ASN A 197 -4.14 -13.01 3.83
N ILE A 198 -4.89 -11.96 4.17
CA ILE A 198 -4.96 -11.30 5.48
C ILE A 198 -6.43 -10.99 5.80
N ASP A 199 -6.77 -10.86 7.07
CA ASP A 199 -8.16 -10.59 7.51
C ASP A 199 -8.53 -9.12 7.25
N ASN A 200 -8.67 -8.77 5.96
CA ASN A 200 -9.22 -7.50 5.52
C ASN A 200 -10.74 -7.57 5.48
N LYS A 201 -11.39 -6.48 5.85
CA LYS A 201 -12.84 -6.36 5.74
C LYS A 201 -13.21 -5.05 5.06
N VAL A 202 -14.28 -5.12 4.30
CA VAL A 202 -14.86 -3.97 3.60
C VAL A 202 -16.31 -3.83 4.04
N GLY A 203 -16.72 -2.60 4.29
CA GLY A 203 -18.11 -2.25 4.55
C GLY A 203 -18.54 -1.10 3.65
N PHE A 204 -19.85 -0.90 3.54
CA PHE A 204 -20.44 0.08 2.65
C PHE A 204 -21.66 0.75 3.30
N VAL A 205 -21.66 2.08 3.31
CA VAL A 205 -22.77 2.87 3.87
C VAL A 205 -23.23 3.87 2.82
N PRO A 206 -24.27 3.53 2.03
CA PRO A 206 -24.89 4.48 1.14
C PRO A 206 -25.73 5.46 1.96
N PHE A 207 -25.69 6.72 1.60
CA PHE A 207 -26.49 7.77 2.20
C PHE A 207 -27.14 8.68 1.14
N GLY A 208 -28.25 9.26 1.50
CA GLY A 208 -28.87 10.40 0.87
C GLY A 208 -29.10 11.45 1.97
N TRP A 209 -30.35 11.89 2.15
CA TRP A 209 -30.75 12.73 3.30
C TRP A 209 -31.02 11.88 4.53
N GLY A 210 -30.06 11.14 5.02
CA GLY A 210 -30.16 10.07 5.99
C GLY A 210 -29.80 8.72 5.38
N GLY A 211 -29.71 7.69 6.21
CA GLY A 211 -29.50 6.32 5.80
C GLY A 211 -30.79 5.51 5.77
N LYS A 212 -30.75 4.36 5.11
CA LYS A 212 -31.85 3.40 5.16
C LYS A 212 -31.47 2.25 6.10
N ASP A 213 -32.39 1.93 7.03
CA ASP A 213 -32.25 0.80 7.95
C ASP A 213 -33.58 0.03 7.99
N GLY A 214 -33.67 -1.05 7.22
CA GLY A 214 -34.91 -1.78 7.03
C GLY A 214 -36.01 -0.87 6.47
N GLU A 215 -37.09 -0.74 7.23
CA GLU A 215 -38.27 0.07 6.89
C GLU A 215 -38.17 1.52 7.43
N TYR A 216 -37.01 1.92 7.95
CA TYR A 216 -36.82 3.23 8.56
C TYR A 216 -35.79 4.07 7.79
N CYS A 217 -36.05 5.36 7.79
CA CYS A 217 -35.07 6.40 7.52
C CYS A 217 -34.34 6.70 8.83
N ASP A 218 -33.03 6.52 8.82
CA ASP A 218 -32.16 6.60 9.99
C ASP A 218 -31.30 7.86 9.93
N PHE A 219 -31.47 8.71 10.94
CA PHE A 219 -30.70 9.93 11.12
C PHE A 219 -29.91 9.84 12.43
N PRO A 220 -28.60 9.68 12.37
CA PRO A 220 -27.77 9.40 13.54
C PRO A 220 -27.42 10.66 14.34
N PHE A 221 -28.42 11.49 14.65
CA PHE A 221 -28.24 12.72 15.38
C PHE A 221 -28.96 12.68 16.72
N VAL A 222 -28.33 13.23 17.75
CA VAL A 222 -28.97 13.52 19.03
C VAL A 222 -29.84 14.76 18.90
N THR A 223 -31.00 14.78 19.56
CA THR A 223 -31.95 15.88 19.48
C THR A 223 -32.11 16.62 20.80
N HIS A 224 -32.45 17.92 20.73
CA HIS A 224 -32.86 18.77 21.87
C HIS A 224 -34.30 18.50 22.34
N GLY A 225 -34.69 17.24 22.50
CA GLY A 225 -36.02 16.85 22.90
C GLY A 225 -36.81 16.14 21.79
N THR A 226 -38.11 15.93 22.02
CA THR A 226 -38.95 15.18 21.06
C THR A 226 -39.26 16.04 19.83
N MET A 227 -38.85 15.51 18.67
CA MET A 227 -39.11 16.18 17.39
C MET A 227 -40.60 16.04 16.99
N PRO A 228 -41.29 17.13 16.64
CA PRO A 228 -42.65 17.06 16.19
C PRO A 228 -42.85 16.25 14.90
N SER A 229 -44.01 15.60 14.75
CA SER A 229 -44.31 14.80 13.55
C SER A 229 -44.27 15.60 12.24
N THR A 230 -44.58 16.89 12.29
CA THR A 230 -44.48 17.81 11.13
C THR A 230 -43.03 18.03 10.68
N VAL A 231 -42.06 17.95 11.61
CA VAL A 231 -40.62 18.03 11.30
C VAL A 231 -40.13 16.71 10.80
N LEU A 232 -40.63 15.61 11.39
CA LEU A 232 -40.28 14.23 10.95
C LEU A 232 -40.80 13.94 9.53
N ALA A 233 -41.83 14.66 9.04
CA ALA A 233 -42.25 14.56 7.65
C ALA A 233 -41.28 15.21 6.66
N LEU A 234 -40.22 15.87 7.15
CA LEU A 234 -39.17 16.54 6.38
C LEU A 234 -39.68 17.68 5.48
N ASP A 235 -40.86 18.23 5.83
CA ASP A 235 -41.46 19.36 5.09
C ASP A 235 -40.75 20.69 5.41
N ASN A 236 -40.02 20.76 6.54
CA ASN A 236 -39.28 21.95 6.96
C ASN A 236 -37.87 21.57 7.47
N LEU A 237 -36.92 21.54 6.56
CA LEU A 237 -35.53 21.11 6.84
C LEU A 237 -34.76 22.09 7.73
N ALA A 238 -35.10 23.40 7.67
CA ALA A 238 -34.48 24.38 8.57
C ALA A 238 -34.95 24.16 10.04
N LEU A 239 -36.21 23.78 10.21
CA LEU A 239 -36.74 23.43 11.53
C LEU A 239 -36.15 22.09 12.00
N PHE A 240 -35.96 21.10 11.10
CA PHE A 240 -35.27 19.85 11.41
C PHE A 240 -33.86 20.13 11.98
N GLU A 241 -33.08 20.98 11.33
CA GLU A 241 -31.76 21.35 11.77
C GLU A 241 -31.75 21.96 13.19
N SER A 242 -32.77 22.78 13.52
CA SER A 242 -32.84 23.43 14.83
C SER A 242 -33.04 22.46 16.01
N PHE A 243 -33.53 21.26 15.76
CA PHE A 243 -33.65 20.20 16.78
C PHE A 243 -32.37 19.40 16.99
N ILE A 244 -31.39 19.51 16.12
CA ILE A 244 -30.18 18.73 16.23
C ILE A 244 -29.25 19.29 17.31
N ASP A 245 -28.93 18.47 18.29
CA ASP A 245 -27.88 18.76 19.26
C ASP A 245 -26.52 18.38 18.67
N ILE A 246 -25.79 19.36 18.16
CA ILE A 246 -24.48 19.20 17.55
C ILE A 246 -23.49 18.59 18.56
N ASN A 247 -23.40 19.11 19.78
CA ASN A 247 -22.48 18.64 20.80
C ASN A 247 -22.88 17.25 21.34
N GLY A 248 -24.18 17.05 21.56
CA GLY A 248 -24.70 15.74 21.96
C GLY A 248 -24.40 14.67 20.92
N THR A 249 -24.55 14.99 19.63
CA THR A 249 -24.23 14.10 18.51
C THR A 249 -22.76 13.71 18.50
N ILE A 250 -21.84 14.69 18.67
CA ILE A 250 -20.40 14.42 18.70
C ILE A 250 -20.03 13.57 19.94
N ASN A 251 -20.61 13.86 21.08
CA ASN A 251 -20.35 13.11 22.32
C ASN A 251 -20.89 11.67 22.26
N ALA A 252 -21.93 11.41 21.48
CA ALA A 252 -22.46 10.07 21.26
C ALA A 252 -21.51 9.15 20.44
N ILE A 253 -20.61 9.72 19.62
CA ILE A 253 -19.63 8.95 18.85
C ILE A 253 -18.77 8.09 19.81
N PRO A 254 -18.61 6.78 19.59
CA PRO A 254 -18.90 5.99 18.37
C PRO A 254 -20.25 5.29 18.36
N ASN A 255 -21.11 5.55 19.28
CA ASN A 255 -22.36 4.80 19.44
C ASN A 255 -23.37 5.17 18.35
N LYS A 256 -24.21 4.20 17.98
CA LYS A 256 -25.35 4.47 17.11
C LYS A 256 -26.37 5.29 17.88
N VAL A 257 -26.80 6.41 17.31
CA VAL A 257 -27.91 7.23 17.82
C VAL A 257 -29.18 6.87 17.06
N ASN A 258 -30.26 6.63 17.78
CA ASN A 258 -31.56 6.24 17.22
C ASN A 258 -32.69 7.22 17.61
N ASP A 259 -32.36 8.45 17.97
CA ASP A 259 -33.32 9.44 18.41
C ASP A 259 -34.32 9.81 17.30
N ILE A 260 -33.85 9.71 16.04
CA ILE A 260 -34.68 10.05 14.86
C ILE A 260 -34.74 8.83 13.95
N GLN A 261 -35.84 8.09 14.03
CA GLN A 261 -36.17 7.01 13.10
C GLN A 261 -37.55 7.27 12.51
N ILE A 262 -37.62 7.53 11.21
CA ILE A 262 -38.86 7.83 10.51
C ILE A 262 -39.24 6.63 9.65
N PRO A 263 -40.44 6.03 9.81
CA PRO A 263 -40.90 5.00 8.90
C PRO A 263 -40.82 5.46 7.45
N LEU A 264 -40.25 4.70 6.55
CA LEU A 264 -40.13 5.08 5.13
C LEU A 264 -41.47 5.37 4.49
N ALA A 265 -42.54 4.67 4.92
CA ALA A 265 -43.90 4.93 4.49
C ALA A 265 -44.44 6.31 4.95
N ALA A 266 -43.95 6.84 6.07
CA ALA A 266 -44.36 8.13 6.64
C ALA A 266 -43.46 9.29 6.15
N ALA A 267 -42.30 9.00 5.60
CA ALA A 267 -41.37 10.00 5.04
C ALA A 267 -41.91 10.64 3.72
N GLY A 268 -43.21 10.70 3.56
CA GLY A 268 -43.93 11.50 2.55
C GLY A 268 -43.68 11.15 1.09
N GLY A 269 -43.32 9.89 0.78
CA GLY A 269 -42.93 9.52 -0.57
C GLY A 269 -41.66 10.23 -1.03
N SER A 270 -41.03 10.97 -0.10
CA SER A 270 -39.84 11.73 -0.37
C SER A 270 -38.66 10.77 -0.64
N SER A 271 -37.97 11.05 -1.69
CA SER A 271 -36.72 10.42 -2.08
C SER A 271 -35.58 10.68 -1.07
N ASN A 272 -35.84 11.39 0.02
CA ASN A 272 -34.77 11.93 0.87
C ASN A 272 -33.91 10.86 1.53
N CYS A 273 -34.49 9.81 2.08
CA CYS A 273 -33.79 8.79 2.82
C CYS A 273 -33.53 7.51 2.02
N LEU A 274 -33.20 7.62 0.75
CA LEU A 274 -33.07 6.47 -0.16
C LEU A 274 -34.38 5.64 -0.23
N SER A 275 -35.53 6.24 0.12
CA SER A 275 -36.84 5.60 0.00
C SER A 275 -37.12 5.27 -1.48
N GLY A 276 -37.67 4.09 -1.75
CA GLY A 276 -37.86 3.60 -3.12
C GLY A 276 -36.56 3.17 -3.84
N SER A 277 -35.43 3.19 -3.14
CA SER A 277 -34.16 2.59 -3.54
C SER A 277 -33.99 1.25 -2.84
N ASN A 278 -33.29 0.30 -3.47
CA ASN A 278 -32.86 -0.95 -2.85
C ASN A 278 -31.53 -0.83 -2.09
N SER A 279 -31.02 0.38 -1.94
CA SER A 279 -29.78 0.65 -1.24
C SER A 279 -29.89 0.31 0.24
N HIS A 280 -28.86 -0.36 0.78
CA HIS A 280 -28.79 -0.76 2.17
C HIS A 280 -27.34 -0.76 2.66
N LYS A 281 -27.14 -0.70 3.97
CA LYS A 281 -25.82 -0.74 4.59
C LYS A 281 -25.26 -2.16 4.51
N VAL A 282 -23.96 -2.29 4.20
CA VAL A 282 -23.20 -3.53 4.28
C VAL A 282 -22.18 -3.39 5.41
N ALA A 283 -22.32 -4.23 6.44
CA ALA A 283 -21.37 -4.23 7.56
C ALA A 283 -19.96 -4.66 7.08
N LEU A 284 -18.95 -4.46 7.93
CA LEU A 284 -17.60 -4.96 7.65
C LEU A 284 -17.61 -6.47 7.44
N THR A 285 -17.30 -6.90 6.24
CA THR A 285 -17.30 -8.30 5.82
C THR A 285 -16.08 -8.63 4.97
N SER A 286 -15.63 -9.88 5.02
CA SER A 286 -14.67 -10.46 4.08
C SER A 286 -15.34 -11.31 2.99
N ASN A 287 -16.68 -11.34 2.96
CA ASN A 287 -17.45 -12.10 2.00
C ASN A 287 -17.72 -11.30 0.72
N PRO A 288 -17.11 -11.63 -0.43
CA PRO A 288 -17.32 -10.89 -1.68
C PRO A 288 -18.79 -10.83 -2.12
N SER A 289 -19.60 -11.87 -1.80
CA SER A 289 -21.00 -11.90 -2.20
C SER A 289 -21.84 -10.81 -1.52
N GLU A 290 -21.53 -10.47 -0.27
CA GLU A 290 -22.21 -9.40 0.45
C GLU A 290 -21.81 -8.02 -0.11
N ILE A 291 -20.55 -7.85 -0.50
CA ILE A 291 -20.03 -6.62 -1.12
C ILE A 291 -20.63 -6.44 -2.51
N ASN A 292 -20.77 -7.51 -3.28
CA ASN A 292 -21.36 -7.48 -4.63
C ASN A 292 -22.83 -7.00 -4.65
N ALA A 293 -23.52 -7.03 -3.52
CA ALA A 293 -24.86 -6.45 -3.39
C ALA A 293 -24.92 -4.95 -3.81
N ILE A 294 -23.78 -4.23 -3.69
CA ILE A 294 -23.64 -2.83 -4.11
C ILE A 294 -24.02 -2.64 -5.59
N GLN A 295 -23.76 -3.61 -6.46
CA GLN A 295 -24.06 -3.51 -7.90
C GLN A 295 -25.53 -3.17 -8.17
N SER A 296 -26.43 -3.77 -7.43
CA SER A 296 -27.88 -3.59 -7.60
C SER A 296 -28.44 -2.32 -6.96
N MET A 297 -27.66 -1.63 -6.10
CA MET A 297 -28.09 -0.45 -5.40
C MET A 297 -28.28 0.75 -6.35
N THR A 298 -29.29 1.58 -6.09
CA THR A 298 -29.67 2.73 -6.92
C THR A 298 -29.62 4.02 -6.11
N ALA A 299 -29.20 5.10 -6.74
CA ALA A 299 -29.21 6.44 -6.14
C ALA A 299 -30.60 7.08 -6.21
N LYS A 300 -30.97 7.77 -5.14
CA LYS A 300 -32.21 8.56 -5.07
C LYS A 300 -32.17 9.48 -3.85
N GLY A 301 -32.67 10.70 -3.99
CA GLY A 301 -32.83 11.62 -2.88
C GLY A 301 -31.84 12.77 -2.87
N ASP A 302 -31.84 13.48 -1.78
CA ASP A 302 -30.97 14.64 -1.51
C ASP A 302 -29.72 14.20 -0.71
N THR A 303 -28.86 15.17 -0.37
CA THR A 303 -27.56 14.90 0.24
C THR A 303 -27.48 15.42 1.67
N LEU A 304 -27.06 14.58 2.63
CA LEU A 304 -26.65 14.96 3.98
C LEU A 304 -25.44 14.14 4.39
N VAL A 305 -24.24 14.64 4.11
CA VAL A 305 -23.01 13.86 4.20
C VAL A 305 -22.73 13.37 5.62
N SER A 306 -22.98 14.21 6.63
CA SER A 306 -22.76 13.82 8.04
C SER A 306 -23.61 12.65 8.48
N SER A 307 -24.80 12.44 7.89
CA SER A 307 -25.62 11.25 8.21
C SER A 307 -24.91 9.96 7.82
N GLY A 308 -24.35 9.90 6.61
CA GLY A 308 -23.57 8.75 6.15
C GLY A 308 -22.32 8.52 7.00
N VAL A 309 -21.58 9.59 7.30
CA VAL A 309 -20.36 9.52 8.12
C VAL A 309 -20.65 8.93 9.49
N LEU A 310 -21.65 9.48 10.20
CA LEU A 310 -22.02 9.01 11.54
C LEU A 310 -22.59 7.59 11.54
N LEU A 311 -23.28 7.17 10.50
CA LEU A 311 -23.74 5.79 10.33
C LEU A 311 -22.58 4.81 10.07
N GLY A 312 -21.49 5.28 9.44
CA GLY A 312 -20.31 4.46 9.17
C GLY A 312 -19.43 4.21 10.37
N VAL A 313 -19.39 5.14 11.34
CA VAL A 313 -18.48 5.07 12.50
C VAL A 313 -18.68 3.81 13.34
N PRO A 314 -19.89 3.39 13.75
CA PRO A 314 -20.07 2.18 14.55
C PRO A 314 -19.57 0.90 13.87
N TYR A 315 -19.73 0.81 12.55
CA TYR A 315 -19.18 -0.34 11.80
C TYR A 315 -17.66 -0.36 11.84
N LEU A 316 -17.02 0.79 11.58
CA LEU A 316 -15.56 0.86 11.55
C LEU A 316 -14.94 0.65 12.95
N THR A 317 -15.59 1.15 14.00
CA THR A 317 -15.12 0.95 15.38
C THR A 317 -15.27 -0.49 15.86
N SER A 318 -16.27 -1.23 15.36
CA SER A 318 -16.44 -2.66 15.65
C SER A 318 -15.36 -3.54 15.01
N GLY A 319 -14.68 -3.03 14.01
CA GLY A 319 -13.60 -3.71 13.32
C GLY A 319 -12.38 -3.93 14.22
N LYS A 320 -11.61 -5.00 13.93
CA LYS A 320 -10.46 -5.41 14.73
C LYS A 320 -9.11 -5.21 14.02
N ALA A 321 -9.15 -4.70 12.79
CA ALA A 321 -7.94 -4.49 12.02
C ALA A 321 -7.04 -3.41 12.64
N SER A 322 -5.74 -3.58 12.45
CA SER A 322 -4.73 -2.60 12.89
C SER A 322 -4.74 -1.31 12.05
N ARG A 323 -5.38 -1.33 10.88
CA ARG A 323 -5.65 -0.13 10.08
C ARG A 323 -7.16 0.00 9.86
N LYS A 324 -7.69 1.19 10.13
CA LYS A 324 -9.10 1.51 9.95
C LYS A 324 -9.24 2.70 9.02
N VAL A 325 -9.89 2.52 7.90
CA VAL A 325 -10.01 3.55 6.86
C VAL A 325 -11.47 3.86 6.59
N MET A 326 -11.83 5.13 6.74
CA MET A 326 -13.12 5.67 6.29
C MET A 326 -12.89 6.48 5.02
N VAL A 327 -13.54 6.09 3.94
CA VAL A 327 -13.52 6.82 2.66
C VAL A 327 -14.91 7.42 2.45
N ILE A 328 -14.99 8.74 2.55
CA ILE A 328 -16.22 9.51 2.31
C ILE A 328 -16.22 9.94 0.85
N VAL A 329 -17.27 9.61 0.12
CA VAL A 329 -17.43 9.99 -1.29
C VAL A 329 -18.74 10.72 -1.48
N SER A 330 -18.66 11.94 -2.03
CA SER A 330 -19.87 12.74 -2.34
C SER A 330 -19.62 13.58 -3.59
N ASP A 331 -20.67 13.94 -4.30
CA ASP A 331 -20.65 14.85 -5.44
C ASP A 331 -21.32 16.20 -5.15
N GLY A 332 -21.65 16.45 -3.88
CA GLY A 332 -22.34 17.68 -3.46
C GLY A 332 -22.13 18.05 -2.00
N THR A 333 -22.64 19.23 -1.64
CA THR A 333 -22.84 19.68 -0.26
C THR A 333 -24.17 19.14 0.29
N ASP A 334 -24.44 19.39 1.57
CA ASP A 334 -25.77 19.17 2.12
C ASP A 334 -26.79 19.93 1.25
N ASN A 335 -27.84 19.23 0.84
CA ASN A 335 -28.92 19.80 0.03
C ASN A 335 -30.26 19.73 0.81
N PRO A 336 -31.01 20.82 0.96
CA PRO A 336 -30.71 22.17 0.43
C PRO A 336 -29.55 22.85 1.16
N GLU A 337 -28.84 23.74 0.46
CA GLU A 337 -27.68 24.48 0.99
C GLU A 337 -27.99 25.35 2.22
N THR A 338 -29.25 25.61 2.48
CA THR A 338 -29.71 26.33 3.69
C THR A 338 -29.51 25.49 4.96
N VAL A 339 -29.38 24.19 4.83
CA VAL A 339 -29.05 23.24 5.93
C VAL A 339 -27.57 23.17 6.11
N GLN A 340 -27.10 23.41 7.32
CA GLN A 340 -25.66 23.51 7.65
C GLN A 340 -25.22 22.47 8.70
N ILE A 341 -25.88 21.30 8.75
CA ILE A 341 -25.62 20.28 9.76
C ILE A 341 -24.19 19.76 9.62
N THR A 342 -23.78 19.33 8.42
CA THR A 342 -22.41 18.82 8.20
C THR A 342 -21.34 19.86 8.51
N PRO A 343 -21.40 21.10 7.99
CA PRO A 343 -20.45 22.15 8.37
C PRO A 343 -20.39 22.42 9.87
N LYS A 344 -21.53 22.47 10.57
CA LYS A 344 -21.58 22.68 12.02
C LYS A 344 -20.92 21.55 12.79
N LEU A 345 -21.17 20.29 12.41
CA LEU A 345 -20.53 19.12 13.03
C LEU A 345 -19.02 19.09 12.81
N ILE A 346 -18.56 19.39 11.59
CA ILE A 346 -17.12 19.46 11.28
C ILE A 346 -16.46 20.57 12.11
N ASN A 347 -17.08 21.77 12.16
CA ASN A 347 -16.55 22.90 12.92
C ASN A 347 -16.52 22.63 14.43
N ALA A 348 -17.46 21.84 14.94
CA ALA A 348 -17.53 21.45 16.35
C ALA A 348 -16.60 20.25 16.70
N GLY A 349 -15.86 19.66 15.74
CA GLY A 349 -14.85 18.64 16.00
C GLY A 349 -15.28 17.19 15.77
N MET A 350 -16.35 16.96 14.99
CA MET A 350 -16.81 15.61 14.64
C MET A 350 -15.66 14.72 14.11
N CYS A 351 -14.86 15.23 13.20
CA CYS A 351 -13.80 14.46 12.57
C CYS A 351 -12.65 14.12 13.53
N ASP A 352 -12.34 15.02 14.46
CA ASP A 352 -11.36 14.77 15.51
C ASP A 352 -11.84 13.65 16.44
N ARG A 353 -13.11 13.69 16.82
CA ARG A 353 -13.74 12.67 17.64
C ARG A 353 -13.76 11.31 16.93
N ILE A 354 -14.07 11.28 15.63
CA ILE A 354 -14.03 10.04 14.85
C ILE A 354 -12.60 9.49 14.81
N ARG A 355 -11.59 10.31 14.51
CA ARG A 355 -10.18 9.87 14.52
C ARG A 355 -9.76 9.29 15.86
N GLU A 356 -10.16 9.91 16.95
CA GLU A 356 -9.87 9.42 18.31
C GLU A 356 -10.43 8.01 18.56
N VAL A 357 -11.67 7.75 18.15
CA VAL A 357 -12.32 6.46 18.41
C VAL A 357 -11.90 5.34 17.45
N ILE A 358 -11.49 5.67 16.23
CA ILE A 358 -10.97 4.66 15.28
C ILE A 358 -9.48 4.42 15.43
N SER A 359 -8.74 5.33 16.10
CA SER A 359 -7.32 5.18 16.41
C SER A 359 -7.16 4.76 17.87
N THR A 360 -6.63 3.58 18.10
CA THR A 360 -6.38 3.03 19.44
C THR A 360 -4.91 2.69 19.57
N LYS A 361 -4.50 2.07 20.68
CA LYS A 361 -3.12 1.57 20.84
C LYS A 361 -2.77 0.52 19.77
N ASP A 362 -3.77 -0.22 19.30
CA ASP A 362 -3.61 -1.35 18.38
C ASP A 362 -4.08 -1.03 16.96
N SER A 363 -4.62 0.16 16.71
CA SER A 363 -5.13 0.54 15.40
C SER A 363 -4.83 2.00 15.05
N VAL A 364 -4.55 2.24 13.75
CA VAL A 364 -4.38 3.56 13.17
C VAL A 364 -5.57 3.86 12.27
N GLY A 365 -6.27 4.96 12.59
CA GLY A 365 -7.43 5.42 11.85
C GLY A 365 -7.10 6.48 10.80
N LYS A 366 -7.69 6.37 9.62
CA LYS A 366 -7.59 7.33 8.53
C LYS A 366 -8.99 7.70 8.05
N ILE A 367 -9.21 8.99 7.78
CA ILE A 367 -10.42 9.49 7.12
C ILE A 367 -9.99 10.20 5.84
N SER A 368 -10.62 9.86 4.72
CA SER A 368 -10.39 10.51 3.42
C SER A 368 -11.72 11.03 2.87
N PHE A 369 -11.68 12.13 2.14
CA PHE A 369 -12.82 12.69 1.42
C PHE A 369 -12.52 12.79 -0.06
N ILE A 370 -13.46 12.31 -0.87
CA ILE A 370 -13.40 12.35 -2.33
C ILE A 370 -14.64 13.08 -2.85
N GLY A 371 -14.41 14.24 -3.45
CA GLY A 371 -15.47 15.08 -4.05
C GLY A 371 -15.54 14.87 -5.56
N ILE A 372 -16.48 14.06 -6.04
CA ILE A 372 -16.60 13.71 -7.47
C ILE A 372 -17.19 14.87 -8.25
N ASN A 373 -16.38 15.46 -9.16
CA ASN A 373 -16.79 16.60 -9.99
C ASN A 373 -17.45 17.73 -9.15
N TYR A 374 -16.88 18.00 -7.99
CA TYR A 374 -17.45 18.81 -6.94
C TYR A 374 -16.50 19.92 -6.53
N ASN A 375 -17.04 21.10 -6.27
CA ASN A 375 -16.30 22.22 -5.70
C ASN A 375 -16.87 22.53 -4.31
N PRO A 376 -16.22 22.05 -3.23
CA PRO A 376 -16.76 22.17 -1.88
C PRO A 376 -16.98 23.62 -1.46
N THR A 377 -18.12 23.90 -0.85
CA THR A 377 -18.47 25.23 -0.31
C THR A 377 -17.98 25.43 1.12
N PHE A 378 -17.45 24.37 1.76
CA PHE A 378 -16.83 24.43 3.08
C PHE A 378 -15.55 23.59 3.15
N ASP A 379 -14.74 23.84 4.17
CA ASP A 379 -13.39 23.29 4.26
C ASP A 379 -13.35 21.84 4.81
N TRP A 380 -13.50 20.86 3.90
CA TRP A 380 -13.28 19.45 4.21
C TRP A 380 -11.86 19.13 4.63
N LYS A 381 -10.85 19.96 4.24
CA LYS A 381 -9.45 19.72 4.64
C LYS A 381 -9.26 19.78 6.14
N ARG A 382 -10.08 20.60 6.83
CA ARG A 382 -10.11 20.61 8.29
C ARG A 382 -10.51 19.25 8.89
N CYS A 383 -11.38 18.52 8.19
CA CYS A 383 -11.83 17.19 8.59
C CYS A 383 -10.77 16.12 8.30
N VAL A 384 -10.24 16.08 7.09
CA VAL A 384 -9.43 14.94 6.61
C VAL A 384 -7.95 15.25 6.46
N GLY A 385 -7.58 16.52 6.47
CA GLY A 385 -6.22 16.98 6.15
C GLY A 385 -5.96 17.05 4.64
N ASP A 386 -4.98 17.87 4.22
CA ASP A 386 -4.68 18.12 2.80
C ASP A 386 -4.36 16.85 2.01
N LYS A 387 -3.66 15.91 2.60
CA LYS A 387 -3.22 14.65 1.95
C LYS A 387 -4.37 13.67 1.69
N ASN A 388 -5.49 13.80 2.39
CA ASN A 388 -6.63 12.89 2.32
C ASN A 388 -7.87 13.54 1.69
N PHE A 389 -7.68 14.66 1.00
CA PHE A 389 -8.71 15.41 0.32
C PHE A 389 -8.47 15.37 -1.18
N PHE A 390 -9.43 14.84 -1.93
CA PHE A 390 -9.32 14.58 -3.35
C PHE A 390 -10.53 15.14 -4.12
N LEU A 391 -10.31 15.65 -5.33
CA LEU A 391 -11.36 16.26 -6.18
C LEU A 391 -11.26 15.76 -7.63
N PRO A 392 -11.53 14.48 -7.88
CA PRO A 392 -11.46 13.90 -9.22
C PRO A 392 -12.49 14.51 -10.17
N GLN A 393 -12.05 14.82 -11.40
CA GLN A 393 -12.88 15.40 -12.46
C GLN A 393 -13.23 14.39 -13.55
N ASN A 394 -12.64 13.20 -13.52
CA ASN A 394 -12.86 12.12 -14.47
C ASN A 394 -12.67 10.76 -13.80
N VAL A 395 -13.05 9.71 -14.53
CA VAL A 395 -13.00 8.31 -14.02
C VAL A 395 -11.60 7.87 -13.65
N GLN A 396 -10.57 8.24 -14.40
CA GLN A 396 -9.20 7.84 -14.11
C GLN A 396 -8.71 8.48 -12.80
N GLU A 397 -8.95 9.77 -12.62
CA GLU A 397 -8.62 10.46 -11.38
C GLU A 397 -9.38 9.87 -10.18
N LEU A 398 -10.66 9.50 -10.37
CA LEU A 398 -11.46 8.87 -9.32
C LEU A 398 -10.87 7.51 -8.91
N GLU A 399 -10.43 6.69 -9.86
CA GLU A 399 -9.80 5.40 -9.58
C GLU A 399 -8.48 5.59 -8.82
N ASP A 400 -7.63 6.51 -9.29
CA ASP A 400 -6.34 6.81 -8.66
C ASP A 400 -6.53 7.39 -7.25
N ASP A 401 -7.49 8.28 -7.05
CA ASP A 401 -7.77 8.91 -5.75
C ASP A 401 -8.39 7.93 -4.74
N LEU A 402 -9.33 7.08 -5.19
CA LEU A 402 -9.87 6.00 -4.35
C LEU A 402 -8.78 5.01 -3.94
N ARG A 403 -7.91 4.64 -4.87
CA ARG A 403 -6.76 3.78 -4.59
C ARG A 403 -5.82 4.40 -3.57
N ARG A 404 -5.47 5.68 -3.71
CA ARG A 404 -4.65 6.41 -2.73
C ARG A 404 -5.33 6.54 -1.37
N ALA A 405 -6.64 6.81 -1.36
CA ALA A 405 -7.40 6.90 -0.12
C ALA A 405 -7.36 5.59 0.69
N VAL A 406 -7.38 4.45 0.02
CA VAL A 406 -7.38 3.12 0.66
C VAL A 406 -5.95 2.62 0.96
N PHE A 407 -5.07 2.60 -0.05
CA PHE A 407 -3.78 1.89 0.02
C PHE A 407 -2.59 2.75 0.43
N GLU A 408 -2.68 4.08 0.29
CA GLU A 408 -1.55 4.93 0.63
C GLU A 408 -1.19 4.79 2.10
N GLU A 409 -0.04 4.22 2.37
CA GLU A 409 0.54 4.19 3.70
C GLU A 409 0.87 5.63 4.09
N VAL A 410 0.40 6.05 5.25
CA VAL A 410 1.01 7.18 5.95
C VAL A 410 2.43 6.71 6.27
N GLY A 411 3.37 7.06 5.40
CA GLY A 411 4.77 6.73 5.61
C GLY A 411 5.22 7.35 6.90
N HIS A 412 5.27 6.57 7.95
CA HIS A 412 6.10 6.90 9.09
C HIS A 412 7.53 6.63 8.65
N ASN A 413 8.31 7.68 8.47
CA ASN A 413 9.75 7.59 8.60
C ASN A 413 10.01 6.94 9.96
N ILE A 414 10.31 5.67 9.94
CA ILE A 414 10.95 5.02 11.07
C ILE A 414 12.35 5.60 11.07
N THR A 415 12.58 6.62 11.89
CA THR A 415 13.93 6.99 12.27
C THR A 415 14.59 5.72 12.79
N LYS A 416 15.74 5.40 12.19
CA LYS A 416 16.63 4.34 12.67
C LYS A 416 17.15 4.73 14.05
N ASP A 417 16.37 4.52 15.08
CA ASP A 417 16.83 4.57 16.46
C ASP A 417 15.85 3.76 17.32
N ALA A 418 16.06 2.46 17.29
CA ALA A 418 15.73 1.53 18.38
C ALA A 418 16.43 0.19 18.10
#